data_030bda08fe7e1064e8ac3efae12291cb
#
_entry.id   030bda08fe7e1064e8ac3efae12291cb
#
_cell.length_a   1.000
_cell.length_b   1.000
_cell.length_c   1.000
_cell.angle_alpha   90.00
_cell.angle_beta   90.00
_cell.angle_gamma   90.00
#
_symmetry.space_group_name_H-M   'P 1'
#
loop_
_entity.id
_entity.type
_entity.pdbx_description
1 polymer ?
#
loop_
_entity_poly.entity_id
_entity_poly.type
_entity_poly.pdbx_seq_one_letter_code
_entity_poly.pdbx_strand_id
1 'polypeptide(L)'
;VKMLHQHDAGEPVGVWDEVREDAEGLFVRGRVLTDTPRGRLVGALVKAGALDGLSIGFRTKRARGDESGRLRVLSEVELWEVSLVTFPMLPEARLRRAKR
;
A
#
# COMPACT_ATOMS: atom_id res chain seq x y z
N VAL A 1 -4.01 -5.35 7.25
CA VAL A 1 -3.70 -4.47 6.13
C VAL A 1 -3.82 -5.27 4.84
N LYS A 2 -4.65 -4.81 3.95
CA LYS A 2 -4.95 -5.55 2.72
C LYS A 2 -4.09 -5.03 1.58
N MET A 3 -3.80 -5.92 0.63
CA MET A 3 -3.15 -5.52 -0.62
C MET A 3 -4.21 -5.47 -1.70
N LEU A 4 -4.50 -4.28 -2.20
CA LEU A 4 -5.55 -4.08 -3.18
C LEU A 4 -4.97 -3.58 -4.49
N HIS A 5 -5.79 -3.65 -5.54
CA HIS A 5 -5.45 -3.10 -6.84
C HIS A 5 -6.22 -1.80 -7.01
N GLN A 6 -5.51 -0.68 -7.07
CA GLN A 6 -6.09 0.64 -7.30
C GLN A 6 -7.13 1.01 -6.25
N HIS A 7 -6.88 0.63 -4.98
CA HIS A 7 -7.78 0.91 -3.85
C HIS A 7 -9.15 0.26 -3.96
N ASP A 8 -9.29 -0.73 -4.82
CA ASP A 8 -10.59 -1.37 -5.02
C ASP A 8 -10.75 -2.48 -4.00
N ALA A 9 -11.67 -2.29 -3.06
CA ALA A 9 -11.88 -3.26 -1.99
C ALA A 9 -12.36 -4.61 -2.52
N GLY A 10 -12.93 -4.64 -3.72
CA GLY A 10 -13.33 -5.88 -4.36
C GLY A 10 -12.21 -6.60 -5.06
N GLU A 11 -10.99 -6.03 -5.05
CA GLU A 11 -9.86 -6.59 -5.78
C GLU A 11 -8.65 -6.79 -4.89
N PRO A 12 -8.75 -7.67 -3.87
CA PRO A 12 -7.55 -8.03 -3.11
C PRO A 12 -6.68 -8.92 -3.99
N VAL A 13 -5.40 -8.61 -4.07
CA VAL A 13 -4.52 -9.28 -5.03
C VAL A 13 -3.31 -9.94 -4.39
N GLY A 14 -3.15 -9.78 -3.09
CA GLY A 14 -2.01 -10.40 -2.44
C GLY A 14 -2.06 -10.22 -0.95
N VAL A 15 -0.91 -10.43 -0.32
CA VAL A 15 -0.78 -10.29 1.12
C VAL A 15 0.46 -9.50 1.45
N TRP A 16 0.40 -8.72 2.51
CA TRP A 16 1.56 -8.03 3.04
C TRP A 16 2.14 -8.88 4.17
N ASP A 17 3.37 -9.31 3.99
CA ASP A 17 4.06 -10.15 4.98
C ASP A 17 4.69 -9.30 6.07
N GLU A 18 5.05 -8.07 5.73
CA GLU A 18 5.67 -7.16 6.69
C GLU A 18 5.14 -5.76 6.45
N VAL A 19 4.70 -5.10 7.52
CA VAL A 19 4.29 -3.71 7.50
C VAL A 19 4.89 -3.08 8.75
N ARG A 20 5.76 -2.09 8.58
CA ARG A 20 6.36 -1.45 9.74
C ARG A 20 6.63 0.01 9.43
N GLU A 21 6.64 0.78 10.48
CA GLU A 21 6.97 2.20 10.41
C GLU A 21 8.33 2.42 11.06
N ASP A 22 9.16 3.21 10.40
CA ASP A 22 10.46 3.56 10.95
C ASP A 22 10.72 5.03 10.67
N ALA A 23 11.97 5.48 10.92
CA ALA A 23 12.30 6.88 10.79
C ALA A 23 12.16 7.41 9.37
N GLU A 24 12.21 6.53 8.39
CA GLU A 24 12.11 6.93 6.99
C GLU A 24 10.69 6.87 6.46
N GLY A 25 9.76 6.28 7.22
CA GLY A 25 8.39 6.19 6.80
C GLY A 25 7.83 4.79 6.96
N LEU A 26 6.90 4.45 6.10
CA LEU A 26 6.23 3.16 6.13
C LEU A 26 6.89 2.22 5.14
N PHE A 27 7.33 1.08 5.64
CA PHE A 27 7.91 0.03 4.82
C PHE A 27 6.94 -1.14 4.73
N VAL A 28 6.72 -1.66 3.53
CA VAL A 28 5.88 -2.85 3.35
C VAL A 28 6.61 -3.83 2.45
N ARG A 29 6.39 -5.11 2.69
CA ARG A 29 6.90 -6.18 1.85
C ARG A 29 5.82 -7.25 1.77
N GLY A 30 5.54 -7.71 0.56
CA GLY A 30 4.49 -8.68 0.38
C GLY A 30 4.63 -9.42 -0.93
N ARG A 31 3.57 -10.11 -1.29
CA ARG A 31 3.57 -10.90 -2.52
C ARG A 31 2.19 -10.89 -3.15
N VAL A 32 2.20 -10.83 -4.46
CA VAL A 32 0.98 -10.91 -5.25
C VAL A 32 0.63 -12.39 -5.41
N LEU A 33 -0.63 -12.72 -5.22
CA LEU A 33 -1.09 -14.12 -5.33
C LEU A 33 -1.41 -14.41 -6.79
N THR A 34 -0.42 -14.96 -7.49
CA THR A 34 -0.53 -15.14 -8.93
C THR A 34 -1.31 -16.39 -9.33
N ASP A 35 -1.82 -17.14 -8.37
CA ASP A 35 -2.68 -18.27 -8.67
C ASP A 35 -4.15 -17.88 -8.75
N THR A 36 -4.45 -16.58 -8.71
CA THR A 36 -5.79 -16.06 -8.97
C THR A 36 -5.78 -15.30 -10.28
N PRO A 37 -6.93 -15.19 -10.97
CA PRO A 37 -6.95 -14.45 -12.24
C PRO A 37 -6.50 -13.01 -12.11
N ARG A 38 -7.00 -12.28 -11.10
CA ARG A 38 -6.60 -10.88 -10.91
C ARG A 38 -5.14 -10.79 -10.48
N GLY A 39 -4.71 -11.72 -9.64
CA GLY A 39 -3.32 -11.73 -9.19
C GLY A 39 -2.35 -11.97 -10.35
N ARG A 40 -2.72 -12.84 -11.29
CA ARG A 40 -1.88 -13.05 -12.47
C ARG A 40 -1.78 -11.79 -13.31
N LEU A 41 -2.91 -11.11 -13.51
CA LEU A 41 -2.90 -9.85 -14.26
C LEU A 41 -2.05 -8.81 -13.57
N VAL A 42 -2.27 -8.60 -12.28
CA VAL A 42 -1.52 -7.59 -11.53
C VAL A 42 -0.05 -7.96 -11.48
N GLY A 43 0.26 -9.23 -11.26
CA GLY A 43 1.65 -9.68 -11.24
C GLY A 43 2.37 -9.41 -12.55
N ALA A 44 1.69 -9.63 -13.67
CA ALA A 44 2.28 -9.34 -14.98
C ALA A 44 2.51 -7.85 -15.16
N LEU A 45 1.59 -7.02 -14.70
CA LEU A 45 1.74 -5.57 -14.81
C LEU A 45 2.89 -5.06 -13.95
N VAL A 46 3.02 -5.61 -12.75
CA VAL A 46 4.13 -5.25 -11.86
C VAL A 46 5.45 -5.65 -12.49
N LYS A 47 5.51 -6.86 -13.01
CA LYS A 47 6.75 -7.36 -13.61
C LYS A 47 7.18 -6.53 -14.81
N ALA A 48 6.21 -6.07 -15.57
CA ALA A 48 6.49 -5.25 -16.75
C ALA A 48 6.77 -3.79 -16.42
N GLY A 49 6.58 -3.40 -15.16
CA GLY A 49 6.78 -2.01 -14.75
C GLY A 49 5.60 -1.10 -15.05
N ALA A 50 4.47 -1.66 -15.50
CA ALA A 50 3.31 -0.86 -15.80
C ALA A 50 2.53 -0.46 -14.55
N LEU A 51 2.73 -1.19 -13.46
CA LEU A 51 2.04 -0.94 -12.20
C LEU A 51 3.12 -0.97 -11.13
N ASP A 52 3.60 0.19 -10.71
CA ASP A 52 4.77 0.25 -9.86
C ASP A 52 4.63 1.19 -8.66
N GLY A 53 3.45 1.72 -8.40
CA GLY A 53 3.26 2.64 -7.31
C GLY A 53 2.61 2.00 -6.11
N LEU A 54 2.82 2.62 -4.95
CA LEU A 54 2.18 2.21 -3.70
C LEU A 54 1.40 3.38 -3.16
N SER A 55 0.20 3.11 -2.65
CA SER A 55 -0.62 4.15 -2.07
C SER A 55 -1.39 3.56 -0.90
N ILE A 56 -1.43 4.27 0.22
CA ILE A 56 -2.07 3.76 1.42
C ILE A 56 -3.52 4.21 1.50
N GLY A 57 -4.34 3.35 2.10
CA GLY A 57 -5.69 3.70 2.48
C GLY A 57 -5.82 3.56 3.99
N PHE A 58 -6.34 4.58 4.64
CA PHE A 58 -6.37 4.60 6.08
C PHE A 58 -7.64 5.29 6.57
N ARG A 59 -7.88 5.10 7.85
CA ARG A 59 -8.99 5.74 8.53
C ARG A 59 -8.43 6.42 9.75
N THR A 60 -8.87 7.66 9.99
CA THR A 60 -8.46 8.40 11.16
C THR A 60 -9.08 7.76 12.40
N LYS A 61 -8.26 7.41 13.38
CA LYS A 61 -8.77 6.86 14.63
C LYS A 61 -9.50 7.87 15.45
N ARG A 62 -9.12 9.14 15.34
CA ARG A 62 -9.79 10.22 16.03
C ARG A 62 -10.56 11.05 15.04
N ALA A 63 -11.76 11.44 15.42
CA ALA A 63 -12.60 12.25 14.57
C ALA A 63 -12.03 13.64 14.36
N ARG A 64 -11.32 14.18 15.36
CA ARG A 64 -10.70 15.49 15.24
C ARG A 64 -9.21 15.33 15.14
N GLY A 65 -8.56 16.28 14.50
CA GLY A 65 -7.13 16.29 14.45
C GLY A 65 -6.55 16.68 15.78
N ASP A 66 -5.24 16.78 15.85
CA ASP A 66 -4.65 17.24 17.10
C ASP A 66 -4.98 18.71 17.30
N GLU A 67 -4.87 19.14 18.53
CA GLU A 67 -5.34 20.47 18.88
C GLU A 67 -4.45 21.59 18.35
N SER A 68 -3.24 21.25 18.00
CA SER A 68 -2.32 22.24 17.45
C SER A 68 -2.51 22.43 15.95
N GLY A 69 -3.33 21.58 15.32
CA GLY A 69 -3.52 21.64 13.89
C GLY A 69 -2.36 21.10 13.09
N ARG A 70 -1.44 20.41 13.72
CA ARG A 70 -0.30 19.87 13.04
C ARG A 70 -0.66 18.60 12.28
N LEU A 71 0.29 18.17 11.47
CA LEU A 71 0.14 16.92 10.77
C LEU A 71 -0.03 15.79 11.74
N ARG A 72 -0.88 14.88 11.37
CA ARG A 72 -1.18 13.69 12.13
C ARG A 72 -0.06 12.70 11.97
N VAL A 73 0.29 12.02 13.05
CA VAL A 73 1.26 10.93 12.97
C VAL A 73 0.53 9.64 12.65
N LEU A 74 1.27 8.66 12.12
CA LEU A 74 0.65 7.40 11.73
C LEU A 74 0.01 6.67 12.90
N SER A 75 0.50 6.87 14.10
CA SER A 75 -0.09 6.23 15.26
C SER A 75 -1.53 6.65 15.51
N GLU A 76 -1.97 7.76 14.90
CA GLU A 76 -3.32 8.24 15.07
C GLU A 76 -4.24 7.84 13.93
N VAL A 77 -3.78 7.02 13.02
CA VAL A 77 -4.60 6.52 11.94
C VAL A 77 -4.57 5.01 11.96
N GLU A 78 -5.61 4.43 11.38
CA GLU A 78 -5.70 3.00 11.22
C GLU A 78 -5.44 2.67 9.76
N LEU A 79 -4.37 1.94 9.51
CA LEU A 79 -4.00 1.58 8.15
C LEU A 79 -4.84 0.39 7.71
N TRP A 80 -5.66 0.58 6.69
CA TRP A 80 -6.54 -0.46 6.20
C TRP A 80 -5.95 -1.25 5.06
N GLU A 81 -5.24 -0.57 4.16
CA GLU A 81 -4.73 -1.24 2.98
C GLU A 81 -3.55 -0.46 2.41
N VAL A 82 -2.74 -1.17 1.66
CA VAL A 82 -1.73 -0.57 0.81
C VAL A 82 -1.97 -1.15 -0.57
N SER A 83 -2.23 -0.27 -1.52
CA SER A 83 -2.62 -0.69 -2.86
C SER A 83 -1.47 -0.57 -3.83
N LEU A 84 -1.49 -1.44 -4.82
CA LEU A 84 -0.65 -1.30 -6.01
C LEU A 84 -1.39 -0.40 -6.97
N VAL A 85 -0.76 0.71 -7.35
CA VAL A 85 -1.43 1.74 -8.15
C VAL A 85 -0.54 2.17 -9.30
N THR A 86 -1.17 2.74 -10.32
CA THR A 86 -0.46 3.28 -11.46
C THR A 86 0.23 4.58 -11.11
N PHE A 87 -0.49 5.46 -10.41
CA PHE A 87 0.02 6.79 -10.07
C PHE A 87 -0.15 7.01 -8.56
N PRO A 88 0.92 6.84 -7.79
CA PRO A 88 0.80 7.02 -6.33
C PRO A 88 0.70 8.51 -5.98
N MET A 89 0.04 8.77 -4.85
CA MET A 89 -0.04 10.15 -4.35
C MET A 89 1.33 10.72 -4.05
N LEU A 90 2.23 9.88 -3.51
CA LEU A 90 3.62 10.28 -3.31
C LEU A 90 4.43 9.67 -4.45
N PRO A 91 5.03 10.51 -5.31
CA PRO A 91 5.75 9.98 -6.47
C PRO A 91 6.89 9.03 -6.13
N GLU A 92 7.47 9.16 -4.95
CA GLU A 92 8.58 8.29 -4.54
C GLU A 92 8.13 6.97 -3.94
N ALA A 93 6.82 6.75 -3.76
CA ALA A 93 6.30 5.50 -3.20
C ALA A 93 6.22 4.45 -4.30
N ARG A 94 7.36 3.83 -4.58
CA ARG A 94 7.49 2.91 -5.70
C ARG A 94 7.81 1.51 -5.25
N LEU A 95 7.36 0.55 -6.06
CA LEU A 95 7.68 -0.84 -5.84
C LEU A 95 9.10 -1.15 -6.26
N ARG A 96 9.72 -2.04 -5.53
CA ARG A 96 10.99 -2.62 -5.92
C ARG A 96 10.93 -4.11 -5.72
N ARG A 97 11.63 -4.82 -6.60
CA ARG A 97 11.71 -6.26 -6.44
C ARG A 97 12.58 -6.57 -5.24
N ALA A 98 12.10 -7.47 -4.39
CA ALA A 98 12.87 -7.88 -3.23
C ALA A 98 14.13 -8.61 -3.68
N LYS A 99 15.21 -8.38 -3.00
CA LYS A 99 16.44 -9.11 -3.27
C LYS A 99 16.38 -10.46 -2.60
N ARG A 100 17.03 -11.41 -3.22
CA ARG A 100 17.10 -12.75 -2.70
C ARG A 100 18.35 -12.96 -1.91
#